data_1fd96cca58a5a09de3fc535678c045f3
#
_entry.id   1fd96cca58a5a09de3fc535678c045f3
#
_cell.length_a   1.000
_cell.length_b   1.000
_cell.length_c   1.000
_cell.angle_alpha   90.00
_cell.angle_beta   90.00
_cell.angle_gamma   90.00
#
_symmetry.space_group_name_H-M   'P 1'
#
loop_
_entity.id
_entity.type
_entity.pdbx_description
1 polymer ?
#
loop_
_entity_poly.entity_id
_entity_poly.type
_entity_poly.pdbx_seq_one_letter_code
_entity_poly.pdbx_strand_id
1 'polypeptide(L)'
;MRIADVFFDNVLAGQLVEAEYAQEYHFIYTPLYAGPPISRILPVREEAYFFKGFPPFFDGLLPEGFQLEALLRRRKLDRLDAFGQLLIVGGDTVGAVTVHPHQ
;
A
#
# COMPACT_ATOMS: atom_id res chain seq x y z
N MET A 1 -1.61 -2.11 -14.98
CA MET A 1 -1.53 -2.70 -13.64
C MET A 1 -0.32 -2.13 -12.92
N ARG A 2 -0.52 -1.64 -11.70
CA ARG A 2 0.57 -1.11 -10.89
C ARG A 2 0.82 -2.03 -9.70
N ILE A 3 2.10 -2.18 -9.33
CA ILE A 3 2.50 -3.07 -8.24
C ILE A 3 3.36 -2.29 -7.25
N ALA A 4 3.09 -2.46 -5.96
CA ALA A 4 3.89 -1.89 -4.89
C ALA A 4 4.46 -3.01 -4.03
N ASP A 5 5.71 -2.89 -3.64
CA ASP A 5 6.34 -3.80 -2.69
C ASP A 5 6.08 -3.29 -1.28
N VAL A 6 5.63 -4.20 -0.40
CA VAL A 6 5.26 -3.89 0.97
C VAL A 6 6.27 -4.54 1.91
N PHE A 7 6.85 -3.73 2.79
CA PHE A 7 7.88 -4.18 3.74
C PHE A 7 7.37 -4.07 5.17
N PHE A 8 7.83 -4.96 6.02
CA PHE A 8 7.65 -4.88 7.45
C PHE A 8 9.04 -4.87 8.10
N ASP A 9 9.37 -3.81 8.83
CA ASP A 9 10.70 -3.60 9.42
C ASP A 9 11.81 -3.82 8.38
N ASN A 10 11.63 -3.28 7.19
CA ASN A 10 12.57 -3.37 6.07
C ASN A 10 12.76 -4.77 5.48
N VAL A 11 11.88 -5.70 5.82
CA VAL A 11 11.85 -7.04 5.23
C VAL A 11 10.66 -7.13 4.27
N LEU A 12 10.90 -7.58 3.04
CA LEU A 12 9.83 -7.69 2.06
C LEU A 12 8.76 -8.65 2.57
N ALA A 13 7.55 -8.13 2.78
CA ALA A 13 6.43 -8.92 3.29
C ALA A 13 5.48 -9.37 2.18
N GLY A 14 5.25 -8.54 1.18
CA GLY A 14 4.32 -8.89 0.13
C GLY A 14 4.19 -7.80 -0.91
N GLN A 15 3.15 -7.92 -1.73
CA GLN A 15 2.88 -6.96 -2.80
C GLN A 15 1.42 -6.53 -2.78
N LEU A 16 1.21 -5.23 -2.97
CA LEU A 16 -0.11 -4.68 -3.23
C LEU A 16 -0.21 -4.42 -4.73
N VAL A 17 -1.21 -5.00 -5.36
CA VAL A 17 -1.42 -4.91 -6.81
C VAL A 17 -2.72 -4.18 -7.08
N GLU A 18 -2.65 -3.17 -7.95
CA GLU A 18 -3.83 -2.52 -8.49
C GLU A 18 -4.16 -3.23 -9.79
N ALA A 19 -5.10 -4.17 -9.72
CA ALA A 19 -5.46 -4.98 -10.87
C ALA A 19 -6.29 -4.19 -11.88
N GLU A 20 -7.15 -3.29 -11.39
CA GLU A 20 -7.91 -2.37 -12.23
C GLU A 20 -7.87 -0.98 -11.60
N TYR A 21 -7.53 0.02 -12.39
CA TYR A 21 -7.26 1.37 -11.91
C TYR A 21 -8.36 1.88 -11.01
N ALA A 22 -7.99 2.25 -9.78
CA ALA A 22 -8.84 2.82 -8.75
C ALA A 22 -10.06 1.96 -8.37
N GLN A 23 -10.11 0.69 -8.80
CA GLN A 23 -11.28 -0.15 -8.59
C GLN A 23 -11.00 -1.47 -7.91
N GLU A 24 -9.97 -2.19 -8.35
CA GLU A 24 -9.69 -3.53 -7.86
C GLU A 24 -8.24 -3.66 -7.41
N TYR A 25 -8.06 -4.22 -6.22
CA TYR A 25 -6.75 -4.40 -5.62
C TYR A 25 -6.65 -5.80 -5.03
N HIS A 26 -5.42 -6.31 -4.97
CA HIS A 26 -5.17 -7.46 -4.14
C HIS A 26 -3.82 -7.34 -3.43
N PHE A 27 -3.73 -7.97 -2.27
CA PHE A 27 -2.50 -8.06 -1.51
C PHE A 27 -2.14 -9.51 -1.34
N ILE A 28 -0.88 -9.87 -1.64
CA ILE A 28 -0.39 -11.23 -1.46
C ILE A 28 0.94 -11.18 -0.71
N TYR A 29 1.07 -12.01 0.33
CA TYR A 29 2.33 -12.15 1.04
C TYR A 29 3.35 -12.84 0.13
N THR A 30 4.62 -12.42 0.26
CA THR A 30 5.73 -13.05 -0.44
C THR A 30 5.83 -14.52 -0.01
N PRO A 31 6.06 -15.46 -0.93
CA PRO A 31 6.27 -16.86 -0.56
C PRO A 31 7.36 -16.98 0.49
N LEU A 32 7.12 -17.83 1.49
CA LEU A 32 8.05 -18.09 2.60
C LEU A 32 8.27 -16.90 3.54
N TYR A 33 7.46 -15.82 3.45
CA TYR A 33 7.54 -14.75 4.43
C TYR A 33 7.22 -15.31 5.81
N ALA A 34 8.15 -15.15 6.74
CA ALA A 34 8.05 -15.71 8.10
C ALA A 34 7.92 -14.64 9.19
N GLY A 35 7.77 -13.38 8.80
CA GLY A 35 7.61 -12.29 9.75
C GLY A 35 6.17 -12.11 10.24
N PRO A 36 5.93 -11.06 11.05
CA PRO A 36 4.59 -10.77 11.52
C PRO A 36 3.66 -10.35 10.36
N PRO A 37 2.33 -10.52 10.53
CA PRO A 37 1.40 -9.95 9.56
C PRO A 37 1.51 -8.43 9.55
N ILE A 38 1.26 -7.82 8.39
CA ILE A 38 1.33 -6.36 8.29
C ILE A 38 0.18 -5.69 9.02
N SER A 39 -0.91 -6.44 9.26
CA SER A 39 -2.08 -5.98 9.98
C SER A 39 -2.77 -7.18 10.61
N ARG A 40 -3.47 -6.96 11.73
CA ARG A 40 -4.25 -8.02 12.37
C ARG A 40 -5.33 -8.60 11.47
N ILE A 41 -5.87 -7.78 10.57
CA ILE A 41 -6.94 -8.23 9.67
C ILE A 41 -6.40 -8.87 8.40
N LEU A 42 -5.06 -8.95 8.25
CA LEU A 42 -4.41 -9.56 7.11
C LEU A 42 -3.40 -10.61 7.59
N PRO A 43 -3.86 -11.72 8.19
CA PRO A 43 -2.95 -12.79 8.61
C PRO A 43 -2.11 -13.31 7.44
N VAL A 44 -0.90 -13.78 7.74
CA VAL A 44 -0.02 -14.36 6.71
C VAL A 44 -0.65 -15.64 6.17
N ARG A 45 -0.82 -15.71 4.86
CA ARG A 45 -1.35 -16.88 4.16
C ARG A 45 -0.87 -16.89 2.71
N GLU A 46 -1.01 -18.00 2.04
CA GLU A 46 -0.59 -18.12 0.64
C GLU A 46 -1.58 -17.46 -0.32
N GLU A 47 -2.88 -17.51 -0.02
CA GLU A 47 -3.91 -16.93 -0.86
C GLU A 47 -3.90 -15.41 -0.79
N ALA A 48 -4.12 -14.77 -1.93
CA ALA A 48 -4.23 -13.32 -1.99
C ALA A 48 -5.51 -12.84 -1.29
N TYR A 49 -5.44 -11.61 -0.79
CA TYR A 49 -6.61 -10.87 -0.32
C TYR A 49 -7.10 -9.97 -1.43
N PHE A 50 -8.40 -9.98 -1.69
CA PHE A 50 -8.99 -9.19 -2.77
C PHE A 50 -9.86 -8.09 -2.21
N PHE A 51 -9.78 -6.90 -2.82
CA PHE A 51 -10.52 -5.72 -2.39
C PHE A 51 -11.15 -5.02 -3.58
N LYS A 52 -12.39 -4.57 -3.40
CA LYS A 52 -13.04 -3.62 -4.29
C LYS A 52 -12.86 -2.24 -3.67
N GLY A 53 -12.17 -1.37 -4.38
CA GLY A 53 -11.76 -0.09 -3.82
C GLY A 53 -10.47 -0.20 -3.02
N PHE A 54 -9.89 0.94 -2.69
CA PHE A 54 -8.57 0.97 -2.05
C PHE A 54 -8.64 0.32 -0.66
N PRO A 55 -7.73 -0.63 -0.34
CA PRO A 55 -7.80 -1.37 0.92
C PRO A 55 -7.68 -0.45 2.14
N PRO A 56 -8.55 -0.58 3.14
CA PRO A 56 -8.56 0.32 4.30
C PRO A 56 -7.23 0.39 5.05
N PHE A 57 -6.50 -0.72 5.18
CA PHE A 57 -5.21 -0.70 5.86
C PHE A 57 -4.25 0.28 5.19
N PHE A 58 -4.16 0.22 3.86
CA PHE A 58 -3.25 1.08 3.10
C PHE A 58 -3.76 2.53 3.05
N ASP A 59 -5.07 2.71 3.04
CA ASP A 59 -5.65 4.05 3.13
C ASP A 59 -5.21 4.75 4.42
N GLY A 60 -5.10 3.99 5.51
CA GLY A 60 -4.63 4.51 6.78
C GLY A 60 -3.19 5.00 6.79
N LEU A 61 -2.39 4.66 5.77
CA LEU A 61 -1.01 5.13 5.64
C LEU A 61 -0.92 6.45 4.87
N LEU A 62 -2.00 6.92 4.27
CA LEU A 62 -2.01 8.13 3.47
C LEU A 62 -2.15 9.37 4.33
N PRO A 63 -1.59 10.52 3.90
CA PRO A 63 -1.76 11.76 4.62
C PRO A 63 -3.20 12.27 4.54
N GLU A 64 -3.59 13.11 5.48
CA GLU A 64 -4.92 13.73 5.55
C GLU A 64 -4.80 15.24 5.71
N GLY A 65 -5.91 15.94 5.49
CA GLY A 65 -6.01 17.37 5.73
C GLY A 65 -4.99 18.19 4.94
N PHE A 66 -4.30 19.07 5.63
CA PHE A 66 -3.33 19.95 4.99
C PHE A 66 -2.16 19.19 4.35
N GLN A 67 -1.77 18.09 4.95
CA GLN A 67 -0.67 17.27 4.40
C GLN A 67 -1.07 16.67 3.07
N LEU A 68 -2.29 16.18 2.95
CA LEU A 68 -2.82 15.65 1.69
C LEU A 68 -2.90 16.76 0.63
N GLU A 69 -3.45 17.92 0.99
CA GLU A 69 -3.55 19.03 0.05
C GLU A 69 -2.18 19.47 -0.48
N ALA A 70 -1.19 19.55 0.41
CA ALA A 70 0.16 19.92 0.02
C ALA A 70 0.78 18.88 -0.93
N LEU A 71 0.56 17.60 -0.67
CA LEU A 71 1.04 16.52 -1.52
C LEU A 71 0.44 16.59 -2.92
N LEU A 72 -0.88 16.72 -3.01
CA LEU A 72 -1.58 16.78 -4.29
C LEU A 72 -1.12 17.95 -5.13
N ARG A 73 -0.93 19.11 -4.50
CA ARG A 73 -0.49 20.32 -5.18
C ARG A 73 0.95 20.20 -5.67
N ARG A 74 1.82 19.73 -4.79
CA ARG A 74 3.26 19.64 -5.07
C ARG A 74 3.57 18.61 -6.15
N ARG A 75 2.86 17.49 -6.14
CA ARG A 75 3.11 16.38 -7.07
C ARG A 75 2.12 16.33 -8.23
N LYS A 76 1.14 17.24 -8.26
CA LYS A 76 0.10 17.27 -9.29
C LYS A 76 -0.64 15.94 -9.39
N LEU A 77 -0.92 15.34 -8.24
CA LEU A 77 -1.63 14.07 -8.17
C LEU A 77 -3.13 14.27 -8.15
N ASP A 78 -3.84 13.30 -8.71
CA ASP A 78 -5.29 13.23 -8.61
C ASP A 78 -5.66 12.82 -7.17
N ARG A 79 -6.61 13.54 -6.59
CA ARG A 79 -7.13 13.22 -5.26
C ARG A 79 -7.70 11.81 -5.17
N LEU A 80 -8.21 11.27 -6.27
CA LEU A 80 -8.80 9.94 -6.32
C LEU A 80 -7.78 8.84 -6.58
N ASP A 81 -6.53 9.21 -6.89
CA ASP A 81 -5.49 8.22 -7.15
C ASP A 81 -4.76 7.83 -5.87
N ALA A 82 -5.45 7.07 -5.01
CA ALA A 82 -4.90 6.65 -3.72
C ALA A 82 -3.61 5.82 -3.89
N PHE A 83 -3.58 4.93 -4.87
CA PHE A 83 -2.39 4.11 -5.11
C PHE A 83 -1.18 4.97 -5.51
N GLY A 84 -1.38 5.95 -6.38
CA GLY A 84 -0.31 6.88 -6.76
C GLY A 84 0.21 7.68 -5.57
N GLN A 85 -0.68 8.11 -4.67
CA GLN A 85 -0.31 8.78 -3.44
C GLN A 85 0.55 7.86 -2.57
N LEU A 86 0.13 6.61 -2.41
CA LEU A 86 0.84 5.63 -1.60
C LEU A 86 2.25 5.39 -2.13
N LEU A 87 2.43 5.28 -3.43
CA LEU A 87 3.76 5.07 -4.03
C LEU A 87 4.72 6.22 -3.74
N ILE A 88 4.21 7.42 -3.50
CA ILE A 88 5.05 8.59 -3.19
C ILE A 88 5.37 8.67 -1.71
N VAL A 89 4.38 8.46 -0.83
CA VAL A 89 4.58 8.67 0.60
C VAL A 89 4.91 7.39 1.37
N GLY A 90 4.73 6.22 0.74
CA GLY A 90 4.78 4.93 1.44
C GLY A 90 6.11 4.57 2.05
N GLY A 91 7.21 5.17 1.60
CA GLY A 91 8.52 4.93 2.20
C GLY A 91 8.77 5.68 3.49
N ASP A 92 7.88 6.62 3.84
CA ASP A 92 8.04 7.48 5.01
C ASP A 92 6.76 7.46 5.84
N THR A 93 6.43 6.28 6.34
CA THR A 93 5.23 6.08 7.16
C THR A 93 5.61 6.03 8.64
N VAL A 94 4.61 6.26 9.49
CA VAL A 94 4.75 6.04 10.93
C VAL A 94 4.46 4.56 11.19
N GLY A 95 5.44 3.84 11.76
CA GLY A 95 5.30 2.43 12.07
C GLY A 95 6.21 1.55 11.23
N ALA A 96 6.00 0.24 11.30
CA ALA A 96 6.90 -0.76 10.72
C ALA A 96 6.65 -1.01 9.23
N VAL A 97 5.45 -0.69 8.73
CA VAL A 97 5.09 -0.98 7.35
C VAL A 97 5.48 0.17 6.43
N THR A 98 6.24 -0.16 5.38
CA THR A 98 6.56 0.79 4.32
C THR A 98 6.16 0.21 2.97
N VAL A 99 5.94 1.09 2.00
CA VAL A 99 5.49 0.71 0.67
C VAL A 99 6.34 1.44 -0.36
N HIS A 100 6.85 0.70 -1.33
CA HIS A 100 7.70 1.25 -2.37
C HIS A 100 7.24 0.76 -3.75
N PRO A 101 7.49 1.54 -4.81
CA PRO A 101 7.18 1.05 -6.16
C PRO A 101 7.94 -0.24 -6.44
N HIS A 102 7.26 -1.21 -7.06
CA HIS A 102 7.91 -2.44 -7.50
C HIS A 102 8.82 -2.15 -8.68
N GLN A 103 9.99 -2.72 -8.65
CA GLN A 103 10.97 -2.52 -9.70
C GLN A 103 11.16 -3.73 -10.58
#